data_34deeea4f4045fef3df614033483ec48
#
_entry.id   34deeea4f4045fef3df614033483ec48
#
_cell.length_a   1.000
_cell.length_b   1.000
_cell.length_c   1.000
_cell.angle_alpha   90.00
_cell.angle_beta   90.00
_cell.angle_gamma   90.00
#
_symmetry.space_group_name_H-M   'P 1'
#
loop_
_entity.id
_entity.type
_entity.pdbx_description
1 polymer ?
#
loop_
_entity_poly.entity_id
_entity_poly.type
_entity_poly.pdbx_seq_one_letter_code
_entity_poly.pdbx_strand_id
1 'polypeptide(L)'
;MIYIIIVIAIAGSEYLIKNYMEAKLQKGDSQKILGGKIVLNKVLNRGAILNLLEEKKETVKTVSGVFLGLLLLLFTFMLPKKGNKLFKLGLALVLGGAISNVSDRFLRGYVVDYFSIKSDKWKRLNHIVFNLADIAIFAGGILVFISSAVSSLAGSILPGSAIFQGGSHKSSK
;
A
#
# COMPACT_ATOMS: atom_id res chain seq x y z
N MET A 1 -6.54 6.68 -16.21
CA MET A 1 -7.34 7.56 -15.33
C MET A 1 -7.78 6.87 -14.04
N ILE A 2 -8.45 5.69 -14.09
CA ILE A 2 -9.02 5.05 -12.88
C ILE A 2 -7.99 4.81 -11.75
N TYR A 3 -6.79 4.36 -12.06
CA TYR A 3 -5.75 4.07 -11.06
C TYR A 3 -5.27 5.33 -10.31
N ILE A 4 -5.21 6.48 -10.99
CA ILE A 4 -4.88 7.77 -10.37
C ILE A 4 -6.00 8.20 -9.41
N ILE A 5 -7.26 7.99 -9.83
CA ILE A 5 -8.43 8.27 -8.97
C ILE A 5 -8.37 7.41 -7.70
N ILE A 6 -8.02 6.13 -7.81
CA ILE A 6 -7.85 5.24 -6.66
C ILE A 6 -6.76 5.76 -5.71
N VAL A 7 -5.60 6.16 -6.23
CA VAL A 7 -4.52 6.73 -5.40
C VAL A 7 -5.00 7.96 -4.63
N ILE A 8 -5.66 8.91 -5.33
CA ILE A 8 -6.16 10.14 -4.73
C ILE A 8 -7.26 9.83 -3.70
N ALA A 9 -8.18 8.92 -4.01
CA ALA A 9 -9.26 8.53 -3.11
C ALA A 9 -8.72 7.93 -1.80
N ILE A 10 -7.73 7.02 -1.88
CA ILE A 10 -7.13 6.40 -0.68
C ILE A 10 -6.37 7.45 0.12
N ALA A 11 -5.45 8.19 -0.49
CA ALA A 11 -4.66 9.19 0.23
C ALA A 11 -5.53 10.30 0.83
N GLY A 12 -6.54 10.77 0.10
CA GLY A 12 -7.45 11.81 0.55
C GLY A 12 -8.39 11.35 1.67
N SER A 13 -9.00 10.17 1.53
CA SER A 13 -9.88 9.63 2.58
C SER A 13 -9.09 9.37 3.86
N GLU A 14 -7.89 8.80 3.76
CA GLU A 14 -7.02 8.59 4.91
C GLU A 14 -6.61 9.89 5.61
N TYR A 15 -6.27 10.92 4.85
CA TYR A 15 -5.98 12.23 5.42
C TYR A 15 -7.15 12.75 6.26
N LEU A 16 -8.38 12.64 5.75
CA LEU A 16 -9.59 13.08 6.47
C LEU A 16 -9.87 12.23 7.71
N ILE A 17 -9.77 10.89 7.58
CA ILE A 17 -10.01 9.96 8.68
C ILE A 17 -8.98 10.17 9.80
N LYS A 18 -7.69 10.27 9.48
CA LYS A 18 -6.63 10.48 10.47
C LYS A 18 -6.80 11.80 11.21
N ASN A 19 -7.14 12.88 10.51
CA ASN A 19 -7.45 14.18 11.15
C ASN A 19 -8.64 14.05 12.11
N TYR A 20 -9.70 13.39 11.68
CA TYR A 20 -10.88 13.17 12.51
C TYR A 20 -10.55 12.33 13.74
N MET A 21 -9.83 11.21 13.57
CA MET A 21 -9.46 10.33 14.67
C MET A 21 -8.50 11.00 15.66
N GLU A 22 -7.56 11.79 15.15
CA GLU A 22 -6.62 12.54 15.97
C GLU A 22 -7.32 13.62 16.82
N ALA A 23 -8.32 14.29 16.26
CA ALA A 23 -9.10 15.30 16.96
C ALA A 23 -10.09 14.70 17.97
N LYS A 24 -10.71 13.55 17.63
CA LYS A 24 -11.78 12.94 18.44
C LYS A 24 -11.27 12.08 19.59
N LEU A 25 -10.18 11.33 19.38
CA LEU A 25 -9.65 10.39 20.38
C LEU A 25 -8.53 11.04 21.17
N GLN A 26 -8.59 10.96 22.49
CA GLN A 26 -7.47 11.31 23.37
C GLN A 26 -6.51 10.12 23.52
N LYS A 27 -5.29 10.39 23.99
CA LYS A 27 -4.32 9.33 24.26
C LYS A 27 -4.82 8.46 25.40
N GLY A 28 -4.97 7.17 25.16
CA GLY A 28 -5.50 6.22 26.16
C GLY A 28 -6.99 5.90 25.96
N ASP A 29 -7.71 6.68 25.16
CA ASP A 29 -9.10 6.32 24.82
C ASP A 29 -9.15 5.03 24.02
N SER A 30 -10.18 4.23 24.32
CA SER A 30 -10.50 3.04 23.53
C SER A 30 -12.01 2.89 23.37
N GLN A 31 -12.45 2.76 22.13
CA GLN A 31 -13.86 2.56 21.81
C GLN A 31 -14.03 1.24 21.05
N LYS A 32 -14.81 0.32 21.66
CA LYS A 32 -15.09 -0.96 21.02
C LYS A 32 -16.23 -0.83 20.02
N ILE A 33 -16.03 -1.37 18.81
CA ILE A 33 -17.02 -1.45 17.75
C ILE A 33 -17.11 -2.88 17.21
N LEU A 34 -18.16 -3.17 16.44
CA LEU A 34 -18.42 -4.50 15.87
C LEU A 34 -18.36 -5.65 16.91
N GLY A 35 -19.05 -5.47 18.04
CA GLY A 35 -19.04 -6.47 19.11
C GLY A 35 -17.70 -6.68 19.79
N GLY A 36 -16.82 -5.67 19.77
CA GLY A 36 -15.49 -5.73 20.37
C GLY A 36 -14.39 -6.35 19.49
N LYS A 37 -14.71 -6.74 18.26
CA LYS A 37 -13.73 -7.27 17.30
C LYS A 37 -12.78 -6.19 16.79
N ILE A 38 -13.21 -4.94 16.75
CA ILE A 38 -12.40 -3.79 16.40
C ILE A 38 -12.41 -2.83 17.59
N VAL A 39 -11.24 -2.30 17.92
CA VAL A 39 -11.08 -1.27 18.95
C VAL A 39 -10.46 -0.05 18.29
N LEU A 40 -11.18 1.07 18.37
CA LEU A 40 -10.64 2.37 17.99
C LEU A 40 -9.81 2.90 19.15
N ASN A 41 -8.58 3.28 18.85
CA ASN A 41 -7.62 3.85 19.81
C ASN A 41 -6.64 4.74 19.03
N LYS A 42 -6.01 5.69 19.69
CA LYS A 42 -5.05 6.59 19.05
C LYS A 42 -3.63 6.23 19.45
N VAL A 43 -2.83 5.88 18.43
CA VAL A 43 -1.38 5.69 18.56
C VAL A 43 -0.67 6.60 17.57
N LEU A 44 0.31 7.36 18.08
CA LEU A 44 1.18 8.21 17.27
C LEU A 44 2.49 7.45 17.03
N ASN A 45 2.59 6.83 15.85
CA ASN A 45 3.69 5.95 15.49
C ASN A 45 4.86 6.77 14.87
N ARG A 46 5.93 6.94 15.63
CA ARG A 46 7.13 7.69 15.21
C ARG A 46 8.18 6.85 14.50
N GLY A 47 8.06 5.53 14.60
CA GLY A 47 8.98 4.59 13.96
C GLY A 47 8.35 3.85 12.79
N ALA A 48 8.63 2.55 12.75
CA ALA A 48 7.97 1.60 11.87
C ALA A 48 6.85 0.88 12.64
N ILE A 49 6.58 -0.39 12.33
CA ILE A 49 5.56 -1.19 13.00
C ILE A 49 5.79 -1.17 14.53
N LEU A 50 4.76 -0.83 15.32
CA LEU A 50 4.78 -0.81 16.79
C LEU A 50 5.86 0.13 17.39
N ASN A 51 6.11 1.28 16.77
CA ASN A 51 7.19 2.20 17.18
C ASN A 51 8.61 1.59 17.15
N LEU A 52 8.79 0.44 16.50
CA LEU A 52 10.15 -0.05 16.24
C LEU A 52 10.93 1.03 15.50
N LEU A 53 12.17 1.27 15.90
CA LEU A 53 13.03 2.30 15.35
C LEU A 53 12.58 3.75 15.65
N GLU A 54 11.83 3.99 16.73
CA GLU A 54 11.44 5.36 17.14
C GLU A 54 12.66 6.26 17.34
N GLU A 55 13.76 5.72 17.87
CA GLU A 55 15.05 6.43 18.00
C GLU A 55 15.67 6.82 16.66
N LYS A 56 15.30 6.13 15.58
CA LYS A 56 15.77 6.35 14.20
C LYS A 56 14.70 6.98 13.30
N LYS A 57 13.80 7.79 13.86
CA LYS A 57 12.66 8.39 13.15
C LYS A 57 13.04 9.10 11.84
N GLU A 58 14.17 9.82 11.82
CA GLU A 58 14.66 10.51 10.62
C GLU A 58 15.10 9.51 9.54
N THR A 59 15.73 8.41 9.93
CA THR A 59 16.07 7.32 9.01
C THR A 59 14.81 6.69 8.43
N VAL A 60 13.81 6.39 9.26
CA VAL A 60 12.52 5.82 8.82
C VAL A 60 11.82 6.78 7.86
N LYS A 61 11.80 8.08 8.16
CA LYS A 61 11.24 9.12 7.30
C LYS A 61 11.94 9.16 5.94
N THR A 62 13.27 9.25 5.92
CA THR A 62 14.07 9.31 4.69
C THR A 62 13.89 8.05 3.85
N VAL A 63 14.02 6.87 4.45
CA VAL A 63 13.85 5.58 3.75
C VAL A 63 12.47 5.45 3.16
N SER A 64 11.40 5.77 3.93
CA SER A 64 10.03 5.72 3.40
C SER A 64 9.80 6.74 2.28
N GLY A 65 10.42 7.91 2.33
CA GLY A 65 10.38 8.90 1.25
C GLY A 65 11.06 8.41 -0.03
N VAL A 66 12.23 7.78 0.08
CA VAL A 66 12.93 7.16 -1.08
C VAL A 66 12.07 6.04 -1.69
N PHE A 67 11.51 5.15 -0.87
CA PHE A 67 10.61 4.11 -1.35
C PHE A 67 9.37 4.67 -2.05
N LEU A 68 8.77 5.74 -1.52
CA LEU A 68 7.67 6.42 -2.18
C LEU A 68 8.07 6.97 -3.55
N GLY A 69 9.25 7.58 -3.67
CA GLY A 69 9.79 8.05 -4.94
C GLY A 69 9.93 6.92 -5.98
N LEU A 70 10.49 5.77 -5.56
CA LEU A 70 10.62 4.58 -6.41
C LEU A 70 9.26 4.02 -6.83
N LEU A 71 8.28 3.98 -5.93
CA LEU A 71 6.91 3.55 -6.23
C LEU A 71 6.22 4.48 -7.23
N LEU A 72 6.40 5.80 -7.09
CA LEU A 72 5.89 6.80 -8.03
C LEU A 72 6.46 6.60 -9.42
N LEU A 73 7.78 6.39 -9.53
CA LEU A 73 8.43 6.09 -10.81
C LEU A 73 7.86 4.81 -11.43
N LEU A 74 7.80 3.72 -10.66
CA LEU A 74 7.26 2.45 -11.14
C LEU A 74 5.80 2.60 -11.61
N PHE A 75 4.97 3.28 -10.84
CA PHE A 75 3.57 3.53 -11.17
C PHE A 75 3.44 4.31 -12.47
N THR A 76 4.21 5.39 -12.62
CA THR A 76 4.23 6.24 -13.83
C THR A 76 4.64 5.44 -15.07
N PHE A 77 5.67 4.59 -14.97
CA PHE A 77 6.09 3.72 -16.08
C PHE A 77 5.09 2.62 -16.41
N MET A 78 4.31 2.16 -15.44
CA MET A 78 3.31 1.11 -15.65
C MET A 78 1.98 1.64 -16.20
N LEU A 79 1.61 2.89 -15.93
CA LEU A 79 0.34 3.47 -16.35
C LEU A 79 0.05 3.32 -17.86
N PRO A 80 0.96 3.70 -18.78
CA PRO A 80 0.69 3.66 -20.23
C PRO A 80 0.73 2.24 -20.80
N LYS A 81 1.34 1.27 -20.12
CA LYS A 81 1.46 -0.10 -20.62
C LYS A 81 0.08 -0.74 -20.76
N LYS A 82 -0.20 -1.39 -21.88
CA LYS A 82 -1.44 -2.16 -22.07
C LYS A 82 -1.44 -3.42 -21.19
N GLY A 83 -2.62 -3.86 -20.76
CA GLY A 83 -2.77 -5.04 -19.88
C GLY A 83 -2.42 -4.77 -18.43
N ASN A 84 -2.06 -5.81 -17.70
CA ASN A 84 -1.61 -5.80 -16.29
C ASN A 84 -2.55 -5.04 -15.34
N LYS A 85 -3.88 -5.16 -15.56
CA LYS A 85 -4.89 -4.42 -14.78
C LYS A 85 -4.78 -4.69 -13.29
N LEU A 86 -4.58 -5.96 -12.90
CA LEU A 86 -4.45 -6.38 -11.50
C LEU A 86 -3.19 -5.80 -10.86
N PHE A 87 -2.06 -5.85 -11.58
CA PHE A 87 -0.80 -5.25 -11.12
C PHE A 87 -0.93 -3.74 -10.89
N LYS A 88 -1.54 -3.02 -11.83
CA LYS A 88 -1.76 -1.58 -11.71
C LYS A 88 -2.70 -1.23 -10.56
N LEU A 89 -3.74 -2.05 -10.34
CA LEU A 89 -4.63 -1.88 -9.20
C LEU A 89 -3.86 -2.06 -7.90
N GLY A 90 -3.07 -3.12 -7.78
CA GLY A 90 -2.22 -3.35 -6.62
C GLY A 90 -1.25 -2.20 -6.37
N LEU A 91 -0.56 -1.71 -7.42
CA LEU A 91 0.32 -0.54 -7.31
C LEU A 91 -0.43 0.73 -6.87
N ALA A 92 -1.65 0.95 -7.37
CA ALA A 92 -2.44 2.12 -6.98
C ALA A 92 -2.82 2.08 -5.49
N LEU A 93 -3.18 0.89 -4.98
CA LEU A 93 -3.48 0.70 -3.55
C LEU A 93 -2.23 0.94 -2.69
N VAL A 94 -1.08 0.34 -3.06
CA VAL A 94 0.19 0.53 -2.36
C VAL A 94 0.59 2.01 -2.37
N LEU A 95 0.51 2.65 -3.53
CA LEU A 95 0.91 4.04 -3.68
C LEU A 95 0.02 4.99 -2.88
N GLY A 96 -1.31 4.82 -2.92
CA GLY A 96 -2.25 5.63 -2.15
C GLY A 96 -2.01 5.54 -0.64
N GLY A 97 -1.81 4.33 -0.12
CA GLY A 97 -1.47 4.11 1.29
C GLY A 97 -0.09 4.64 1.65
N ALA A 98 0.91 4.44 0.78
CA ALA A 98 2.26 4.96 1.01
C ALA A 98 2.29 6.49 1.04
N ILE A 99 1.59 7.18 0.13
CA ILE A 99 1.45 8.64 0.14
C ILE A 99 0.90 9.10 1.49
N SER A 100 -0.18 8.49 1.99
CA SER A 100 -0.77 8.85 3.29
C SER A 100 0.24 8.71 4.43
N ASN A 101 0.87 7.52 4.58
CA ASN A 101 1.78 7.25 5.69
C ASN A 101 3.10 8.03 5.61
N VAL A 102 3.59 8.31 4.41
CA VAL A 102 4.80 9.13 4.23
C VAL A 102 4.48 10.61 4.47
N SER A 103 3.35 11.11 3.96
CA SER A 103 2.92 12.49 4.22
C SER A 103 2.81 12.78 5.72
N ASP A 104 2.23 11.87 6.51
CA ASP A 104 2.18 11.98 7.95
C ASP A 104 3.57 12.14 8.58
N ARG A 105 4.55 11.31 8.16
CA ARG A 105 5.93 11.41 8.68
C ARG A 105 6.60 12.72 8.33
N PHE A 106 6.33 13.27 7.15
CA PHE A 106 6.93 14.55 6.74
C PHE A 106 6.26 15.75 7.36
N LEU A 107 4.92 15.72 7.51
CA LEU A 107 4.14 16.87 7.97
C LEU A 107 3.97 16.89 9.49
N ARG A 108 3.78 15.73 10.13
CA ARG A 108 3.50 15.60 11.57
C ARG A 108 4.66 15.02 12.37
N GLY A 109 5.60 14.34 11.72
CA GLY A 109 6.69 13.60 12.38
C GLY A 109 6.28 12.24 12.93
N TYR A 110 5.04 11.80 12.71
CA TYR A 110 4.50 10.49 13.11
C TYR A 110 3.37 10.07 12.17
N VAL A 111 3.02 8.79 12.19
CA VAL A 111 1.83 8.25 11.53
C VAL A 111 0.72 8.10 12.57
N VAL A 112 -0.51 8.47 12.21
CA VAL A 112 -1.68 8.27 13.05
C VAL A 112 -2.26 6.89 12.78
N ASP A 113 -2.10 5.98 13.75
CA ASP A 113 -2.71 4.66 13.75
C ASP A 113 -3.92 4.69 14.68
N TYR A 114 -5.08 4.12 14.26
CA TYR A 114 -6.33 4.40 14.95
C TYR A 114 -7.25 3.21 15.16
N PHE A 115 -6.93 1.99 14.69
CA PHE A 115 -7.72 0.81 15.03
C PHE A 115 -6.86 -0.43 15.24
N SER A 116 -7.30 -1.31 16.12
CA SER A 116 -6.74 -2.65 16.32
C SER A 116 -7.81 -3.72 16.13
N ILE A 117 -7.38 -4.87 15.60
CA ILE A 117 -8.24 -6.03 15.39
C ILE A 117 -8.04 -6.97 16.58
N LYS A 118 -9.15 -7.32 17.27
CA LYS A 118 -9.11 -8.27 18.38
C LYS A 118 -9.46 -9.66 17.90
N SER A 119 -8.59 -10.61 18.20
CA SER A 119 -8.76 -12.01 17.81
C SER A 119 -8.24 -12.92 18.92
N ASP A 120 -9.07 -13.89 19.32
CA ASP A 120 -8.68 -14.90 20.30
C ASP A 120 -7.64 -15.86 19.74
N LYS A 121 -7.69 -16.10 18.43
CA LYS A 121 -6.75 -16.99 17.72
C LYS A 121 -5.37 -16.34 17.51
N TRP A 122 -5.34 -15.04 17.21
CA TRP A 122 -4.14 -14.29 16.84
C TRP A 122 -3.82 -13.22 17.87
N LYS A 123 -3.52 -13.64 19.11
CA LYS A 123 -3.29 -12.71 20.24
C LYS A 123 -2.23 -11.64 19.97
N ARG A 124 -1.22 -11.91 19.11
CA ARG A 124 -0.19 -10.92 18.74
C ARG A 124 -0.76 -9.73 17.96
N LEU A 125 -1.80 -9.94 17.13
CA LEU A 125 -2.46 -8.86 16.40
C LEU A 125 -3.21 -7.88 17.32
N ASN A 126 -3.62 -8.35 18.52
CA ASN A 126 -4.35 -7.53 19.48
C ASN A 126 -3.57 -6.30 19.96
N HIS A 127 -2.26 -6.31 19.83
CA HIS A 127 -1.37 -5.23 20.24
C HIS A 127 -0.96 -4.31 19.10
N ILE A 128 -1.30 -4.67 17.85
CA ILE A 128 -0.95 -3.87 16.68
C ILE A 128 -2.11 -2.92 16.40
N VAL A 129 -1.78 -1.65 16.25
CA VAL A 129 -2.73 -0.62 15.81
C VAL A 129 -2.40 -0.28 14.37
N PHE A 130 -3.41 -0.20 13.54
CA PHE A 130 -3.36 0.01 12.11
C PHE A 130 -4.11 1.27 11.72
N ASN A 131 -3.92 1.69 10.49
CA ASN A 131 -4.76 2.62 9.74
C ASN A 131 -5.20 1.98 8.41
N LEU A 132 -6.13 2.60 7.68
CA LEU A 132 -6.60 2.04 6.41
C LEU A 132 -5.53 2.08 5.31
N ALA A 133 -4.55 3.00 5.39
CA ALA A 133 -3.41 3.00 4.48
C ALA A 133 -2.60 1.71 4.58
N ASP A 134 -2.42 1.16 5.80
CA ASP A 134 -1.73 -0.12 6.01
C ASP A 134 -2.49 -1.27 5.34
N ILE A 135 -3.82 -1.27 5.45
CA ILE A 135 -4.67 -2.27 4.77
C ILE A 135 -4.55 -2.14 3.25
N ALA A 136 -4.55 -0.90 2.71
CA ALA A 136 -4.39 -0.67 1.29
C ALA A 136 -3.00 -1.14 0.79
N ILE A 137 -1.93 -0.84 1.54
CA ILE A 137 -0.56 -1.31 1.21
C ILE A 137 -0.51 -2.83 1.21
N PHE A 138 -1.06 -3.48 2.23
CA PHE A 138 -1.04 -4.94 2.35
C PHE A 138 -1.84 -5.60 1.24
N ALA A 139 -3.08 -5.18 1.01
CA ALA A 139 -3.93 -5.70 -0.06
C ALA A 139 -3.32 -5.45 -1.45
N GLY A 140 -2.79 -4.26 -1.67
CA GLY A 140 -2.11 -3.90 -2.91
C GLY A 140 -0.86 -4.75 -3.16
N GLY A 141 -0.07 -5.00 -2.12
CA GLY A 141 1.11 -5.88 -2.18
C GLY A 141 0.73 -7.32 -2.58
N ILE A 142 -0.35 -7.86 -2.01
CA ILE A 142 -0.87 -9.18 -2.39
C ILE A 142 -1.27 -9.21 -3.87
N LEU A 143 -1.98 -8.17 -4.36
CA LEU A 143 -2.39 -8.11 -5.78
C LEU A 143 -1.19 -8.02 -6.72
N VAL A 144 -0.18 -7.22 -6.38
CA VAL A 144 1.08 -7.13 -7.13
C VAL A 144 1.76 -8.49 -7.19
N PHE A 145 1.88 -9.17 -6.04
CA PHE A 145 2.50 -10.50 -5.95
C PHE A 145 1.76 -11.53 -6.79
N ILE A 146 0.43 -11.65 -6.64
CA ILE A 146 -0.39 -12.58 -7.41
C ILE A 146 -0.27 -12.30 -8.91
N SER A 147 -0.37 -11.05 -9.33
CA SER A 147 -0.26 -10.68 -10.74
C SER A 147 1.09 -11.03 -11.33
N SER A 148 2.17 -10.83 -10.57
CA SER A 148 3.54 -11.17 -10.99
C SER A 148 3.73 -12.68 -11.10
N ALA A 149 3.24 -13.43 -10.11
CA ALA A 149 3.32 -14.90 -10.10
C ALA A 149 2.56 -15.52 -11.29
N VAL A 150 1.34 -15.05 -11.56
CA VAL A 150 0.54 -15.52 -12.71
C VAL A 150 1.25 -15.20 -14.03
N SER A 151 1.82 -14.00 -14.18
CA SER A 151 2.53 -13.62 -15.40
C SER A 151 3.79 -14.47 -15.62
N SER A 152 4.53 -14.77 -14.56
CA SER A 152 5.71 -15.64 -14.61
C SER A 152 5.35 -17.08 -15.01
N LEU A 153 4.30 -17.65 -14.42
CA LEU A 153 3.82 -18.99 -14.75
C LEU A 153 3.33 -19.07 -16.21
N ALA A 154 2.55 -18.08 -16.67
CA ALA A 154 2.08 -18.05 -18.06
C ALA A 154 3.25 -17.98 -19.05
N GLY A 155 4.29 -17.21 -18.77
CA GLY A 155 5.50 -17.14 -19.59
C GLY A 155 6.32 -18.41 -19.62
N SER A 156 6.32 -19.21 -18.54
CA SER A 156 7.04 -20.48 -18.48
C SER A 156 6.28 -21.64 -19.16
N ILE A 157 4.95 -21.58 -19.22
CA ILE A 157 4.11 -22.63 -19.85
C ILE A 157 4.01 -22.44 -21.36
N LEU A 158 4.20 -21.22 -21.90
CA LEU A 158 4.10 -20.89 -23.32
C LEU A 158 5.43 -20.32 -23.88
N PRO A 159 6.53 -21.09 -23.93
CA PRO A 159 7.80 -20.59 -24.43
C PRO A 159 7.89 -20.45 -25.97
N GLY A 160 6.78 -20.52 -26.71
CA GLY A 160 6.79 -20.69 -28.16
C GLY A 160 6.13 -19.61 -29.04
N SER A 161 5.57 -18.52 -28.49
CA SER A 161 4.82 -17.56 -29.33
C SER A 161 5.65 -16.39 -29.91
N ALA A 162 6.96 -16.35 -29.65
CA ALA A 162 7.84 -15.27 -30.14
C ALA A 162 8.59 -15.58 -31.45
N ILE A 163 8.46 -16.78 -32.06
CA ILE A 163 9.30 -17.21 -33.21
C ILE A 163 8.57 -17.10 -34.58
N PHE A 164 7.32 -16.69 -34.63
CA PHE A 164 6.57 -16.70 -35.90
C PHE A 164 6.21 -15.29 -36.44
N GLN A 165 7.10 -14.30 -36.33
CA GLN A 165 7.01 -13.05 -37.12
C GLN A 165 8.38 -12.65 -37.66
N GLY A 166 8.80 -13.34 -38.70
CA GLY A 166 10.03 -12.99 -39.39
C GLY A 166 10.35 -13.92 -40.55
N GLY A 167 9.56 -13.93 -41.62
CA GLY A 167 9.89 -14.74 -42.76
C GLY A 167 8.92 -14.59 -43.94
N SER A 168 8.66 -13.36 -44.36
CA SER A 168 8.10 -13.12 -45.69
C SER A 168 9.22 -12.62 -46.61
N HIS A 169 9.98 -13.56 -47.14
CA HIS A 169 10.89 -13.32 -48.23
C HIS A 169 10.03 -13.09 -49.49
N LYS A 170 9.94 -11.84 -49.90
CA LYS A 170 9.50 -11.53 -51.29
C LYS A 170 10.61 -11.96 -52.22
N SER A 171 10.42 -13.09 -52.92
CA SER A 171 11.15 -13.43 -54.13
C SER A 171 10.56 -12.63 -55.31
N SER A 172 11.37 -11.81 -55.90
CA SER A 172 11.14 -11.10 -57.16
C SER A 172 11.20 -12.05 -58.34
N LYS A 173 10.26 -11.94 -59.21
CA LYS A 173 10.49 -12.01 -60.66
C LYS A 173 9.69 -10.91 -61.34
#